data_3dca20bcb2a6c71628fcf1f4fe8c137f
#
_entry.id   3dca20bcb2a6c71628fcf1f4fe8c137f
#
_cell.length_a   1.000
_cell.length_b   1.000
_cell.length_c   1.000
_cell.angle_alpha   90.00
_cell.angle_beta   90.00
_cell.angle_gamma   90.00
#
_symmetry.space_group_name_H-M   'P 1'
#
loop_
_entity.id
_entity.type
_entity.pdbx_description
1 polymer ?
#
loop_
_entity_poly.entity_id
_entity_poly.type
_entity_poly.pdbx_seq_one_letter_code
_entity_poly.pdbx_strand_id
1 'polypeptide(L)'
;MSFNASKARVLIVDDYKTMLRIINNLLKQLGFLHIDEATDGQAALEKIDANEYDLIISDWNMEPMSGFQLLKEIRSQNKHAKLPFIMVTAESKTENVIAAKQAGVSNYIIKPFNAATLKTKIASVMGPF
;
A
#
# COMPACT_ATOMS: atom_id res chain seq x y z
N MET A 1 15.86 10.82 10.01
CA MET A 1 16.29 9.43 10.25
C MET A 1 15.95 8.58 9.04
N SER A 2 16.84 7.69 8.66
CA SER A 2 16.58 6.78 7.56
C SER A 2 15.69 5.63 8.01
N PHE A 3 14.90 5.15 7.08
CA PHE A 3 14.01 4.01 7.25
C PHE A 3 14.77 2.71 6.92
N ASN A 4 14.57 1.67 7.71
CA ASN A 4 15.24 0.38 7.47
C ASN A 4 14.30 -0.62 6.80
N ALA A 5 14.46 -0.77 5.48
CA ALA A 5 13.62 -1.65 4.67
C ALA A 5 13.71 -3.12 5.10
N SER A 6 14.89 -3.57 5.57
CA SER A 6 15.08 -4.97 5.95
C SER A 6 14.29 -5.38 7.20
N LYS A 7 13.88 -4.42 8.01
CA LYS A 7 13.10 -4.67 9.23
C LYS A 7 11.63 -4.34 9.07
N ALA A 8 11.28 -3.60 8.04
CA ALA A 8 9.91 -3.15 7.83
C ALA A 8 9.00 -4.29 7.39
N ARG A 9 7.77 -4.27 7.88
CA ARG A 9 6.75 -5.23 7.49
C ARG A 9 5.76 -4.55 6.55
N VAL A 10 5.59 -5.11 5.36
CA VAL A 10 4.75 -4.55 4.30
C VAL A 10 3.64 -5.54 3.97
N LEU A 11 2.41 -5.04 3.83
CA LEU A 11 1.30 -5.82 3.30
C LEU A 11 0.95 -5.28 1.92
N ILE A 12 0.93 -6.17 0.92
CA ILE A 12 0.50 -5.83 -0.43
C ILE A 12 -0.91 -6.39 -0.65
N VAL A 13 -1.80 -5.58 -1.22
CA VAL A 13 -3.19 -5.98 -1.44
C VAL A 13 -3.54 -5.76 -2.91
N ASP A 14 -3.89 -6.83 -3.61
CA ASP A 14 -4.32 -6.78 -5.01
C ASP A 14 -5.06 -8.09 -5.32
N ASP A 15 -6.17 -8.03 -6.04
CA ASP A 15 -6.91 -9.23 -6.42
C ASP A 15 -6.30 -9.94 -7.64
N TYR A 16 -5.30 -9.33 -8.27
CA TYR A 16 -4.57 -9.90 -9.40
C TYR A 16 -3.22 -10.45 -8.92
N LYS A 17 -3.10 -11.77 -8.88
CA LYS A 17 -1.90 -12.45 -8.33
C LYS A 17 -0.61 -12.11 -9.06
N THR A 18 -0.68 -11.87 -10.37
CA THR A 18 0.50 -11.46 -11.15
C THR A 18 1.03 -10.13 -10.64
N MET A 19 0.15 -9.17 -10.33
CA MET A 19 0.56 -7.88 -9.79
C MET A 19 1.18 -8.01 -8.40
N LEU A 20 0.62 -8.88 -7.54
CA LEU A 20 1.22 -9.16 -6.23
C LEU A 20 2.65 -9.66 -6.39
N ARG A 21 2.89 -10.56 -7.34
CA ARG A 21 4.23 -11.08 -7.62
C ARG A 21 5.17 -9.98 -8.09
N ILE A 22 4.71 -9.12 -8.98
CA ILE A 22 5.50 -8.01 -9.51
C ILE A 22 5.92 -7.07 -8.38
N ILE A 23 4.96 -6.64 -7.56
CA ILE A 23 5.23 -5.72 -6.44
C ILE A 23 6.16 -6.38 -5.43
N ASN A 24 5.91 -7.65 -5.11
CA ASN A 24 6.76 -8.39 -4.17
C ASN A 24 8.21 -8.42 -4.65
N ASN A 25 8.43 -8.74 -5.92
CA ASN A 25 9.78 -8.79 -6.49
C ASN A 25 10.45 -7.41 -6.48
N LEU A 26 9.71 -6.35 -6.78
CA LEU A 26 10.24 -4.98 -6.74
C LEU A 26 10.63 -4.59 -5.31
N LEU A 27 9.79 -4.93 -4.34
CA LEU A 27 10.09 -4.63 -2.93
C LEU A 27 11.34 -5.39 -2.47
N LYS A 28 11.49 -6.64 -2.87
CA LYS A 28 12.70 -7.43 -2.55
C LYS A 28 13.95 -6.78 -3.15
N GLN A 29 13.87 -6.29 -4.37
CA GLN A 29 14.97 -5.56 -5.00
C GLN A 29 15.34 -4.30 -4.21
N LEU A 30 14.36 -3.68 -3.55
CA LEU A 30 14.58 -2.47 -2.76
C LEU A 30 15.04 -2.78 -1.33
N GLY A 31 15.15 -4.04 -0.96
CA GLY A 31 15.68 -4.46 0.34
C GLY A 31 14.65 -4.87 1.38
N PHE A 32 13.38 -4.93 1.02
CA PHE A 32 12.33 -5.41 1.94
C PHE A 32 12.38 -6.92 2.06
N LEU A 33 12.34 -7.43 3.30
CA LEU A 33 12.41 -8.86 3.60
C LEU A 33 11.12 -9.44 4.16
N HIS A 34 10.24 -8.60 4.73
CA HIS A 34 9.02 -9.04 5.40
C HIS A 34 7.81 -8.51 4.63
N ILE A 35 7.35 -9.30 3.66
CA ILE A 35 6.28 -8.92 2.74
C ILE A 35 5.18 -9.96 2.83
N ASP A 36 3.97 -9.53 3.24
CA ASP A 36 2.78 -10.35 3.23
C ASP A 36 1.85 -9.91 2.10
N GLU A 37 0.94 -10.78 1.69
CA GLU A 37 0.02 -10.53 0.59
C GLU A 37 -1.41 -10.81 1.01
N ALA A 38 -2.35 -10.03 0.47
CA ALA A 38 -3.78 -10.28 0.59
C ALA A 38 -4.43 -10.06 -0.77
N THR A 39 -5.45 -10.85 -1.08
CA THR A 39 -6.10 -10.82 -2.40
C THR A 39 -7.38 -9.99 -2.43
N ASP A 40 -7.82 -9.49 -1.29
CA ASP A 40 -8.99 -8.59 -1.20
C ASP A 40 -8.92 -7.76 0.08
N GLY A 41 -9.81 -6.77 0.17
CA GLY A 41 -9.83 -5.84 1.30
C GLY A 41 -10.18 -6.50 2.63
N GLN A 42 -11.07 -7.48 2.63
CA GLN A 42 -11.46 -8.16 3.86
C GLN A 42 -10.29 -8.97 4.42
N ALA A 43 -9.60 -9.73 3.57
CA ALA A 43 -8.41 -10.49 3.97
C ALA A 43 -7.32 -9.54 4.48
N ALA A 44 -7.18 -8.36 3.85
CA ALA A 44 -6.23 -7.35 4.28
C ALA A 44 -6.56 -6.84 5.68
N LEU A 45 -7.82 -6.53 5.95
CA LEU A 45 -8.26 -6.06 7.29
C LEU A 45 -7.97 -7.10 8.37
N GLU A 46 -8.23 -8.37 8.08
CA GLU A 46 -7.95 -9.45 9.02
C GLU A 46 -6.47 -9.53 9.35
N LYS A 47 -5.61 -9.41 8.33
CA LYS A 47 -4.16 -9.42 8.54
C LYS A 47 -3.68 -8.20 9.31
N ILE A 48 -4.22 -7.03 9.00
CA ILE A 48 -3.87 -5.77 9.69
C ILE A 48 -4.26 -5.82 11.16
N ASP A 49 -5.40 -6.42 11.48
CA ASP A 49 -5.84 -6.56 12.87
C ASP A 49 -5.02 -7.60 13.65
N ALA A 50 -4.51 -8.62 12.98
CA ALA A 50 -3.75 -9.70 13.61
C ALA A 50 -2.24 -9.45 13.68
N ASN A 51 -1.72 -8.52 12.91
CA ASN A 51 -0.29 -8.26 12.79
C ASN A 51 -0.01 -6.77 12.81
N GLU A 52 1.25 -6.40 13.02
CA GLU A 52 1.69 -5.01 12.91
C GLU A 52 2.41 -4.81 11.59
N TYR A 53 1.95 -3.87 10.79
CA TYR A 53 2.58 -3.49 9.54
C TYR A 53 3.09 -2.05 9.60
N ASP A 54 4.17 -1.80 8.88
CA ASP A 54 4.75 -0.46 8.75
C ASP A 54 4.24 0.26 7.52
N LEU A 55 3.75 -0.50 6.52
CA LEU A 55 3.30 0.07 5.26
C LEU A 55 2.29 -0.86 4.60
N ILE A 56 1.23 -0.27 4.05
CA ILE A 56 0.25 -0.97 3.22
C ILE A 56 0.37 -0.43 1.79
N ILE A 57 0.44 -1.34 0.82
CA ILE A 57 0.40 -0.97 -0.60
C ILE A 57 -0.80 -1.71 -1.21
N SER A 58 -1.80 -0.97 -1.64
CA SER A 58 -3.06 -1.56 -2.10
C SER A 58 -3.46 -1.05 -3.48
N ASP A 59 -3.94 -1.96 -4.33
CA ASP A 59 -4.62 -1.59 -5.56
C ASP A 59 -5.95 -0.90 -5.23
N TRP A 60 -6.41 -0.02 -6.11
CA TRP A 60 -7.70 0.65 -5.97
C TRP A 60 -8.84 -0.27 -6.40
N ASN A 61 -8.69 -0.91 -7.56
CA ASN A 61 -9.76 -1.69 -8.19
C ASN A 61 -9.76 -3.13 -7.71
N MET A 62 -10.53 -3.43 -6.69
CA MET A 62 -10.71 -4.76 -6.12
C MET A 62 -12.17 -4.98 -5.77
N GLU A 63 -12.58 -6.24 -5.68
CA GLU A 63 -13.91 -6.64 -5.25
C GLU A 63 -13.79 -7.72 -4.18
N PRO A 64 -14.73 -7.78 -3.23
CA PRO A 64 -15.90 -6.91 -3.04
C PRO A 64 -15.60 -5.55 -2.41
N MET A 65 -14.42 -5.37 -1.83
CA MET A 65 -14.00 -4.11 -1.20
C MET A 65 -12.89 -3.47 -2.03
N SER A 66 -13.10 -2.23 -2.49
CA SER A 66 -12.07 -1.49 -3.22
C SER A 66 -10.94 -1.05 -2.29
N GLY A 67 -9.79 -0.69 -2.87
CA GLY A 67 -8.69 -0.11 -2.10
C GLY A 67 -9.11 1.18 -1.40
N PHE A 68 -9.98 1.97 -2.00
CA PHE A 68 -10.52 3.19 -1.40
C PHE A 68 -11.35 2.87 -0.15
N GLN A 69 -12.22 1.87 -0.23
CA GLN A 69 -13.00 1.41 0.92
C GLN A 69 -12.11 0.86 2.02
N LEU A 70 -11.08 0.09 1.64
CA LEU A 70 -10.09 -0.43 2.59
C LEU A 70 -9.38 0.71 3.33
N LEU A 71 -8.95 1.75 2.60
CA LEU A 71 -8.32 2.93 3.19
C LEU A 71 -9.24 3.60 4.21
N LYS A 72 -10.51 3.79 3.86
CA LYS A 72 -11.48 4.41 4.75
C LYS A 72 -11.70 3.59 6.02
N GLU A 73 -11.78 2.26 5.87
CA GLU A 73 -11.91 1.37 7.03
C GLU A 73 -10.70 1.45 7.96
N ILE A 74 -9.50 1.45 7.39
CA ILE A 74 -8.28 1.56 8.17
C ILE A 74 -8.22 2.89 8.91
N ARG A 75 -8.55 3.99 8.23
CA ARG A 75 -8.48 5.33 8.82
C ARG A 75 -9.56 5.57 9.88
N SER A 76 -10.65 4.81 9.86
CA SER A 76 -11.70 4.92 10.86
C SER A 76 -11.32 4.28 12.20
N GLN A 77 -10.29 3.45 12.23
CA GLN A 77 -9.82 2.79 13.45
C GLN A 77 -8.71 3.63 14.08
N ASN A 78 -8.87 4.01 15.34
CA ASN A 78 -7.85 4.80 16.06
C ASN A 78 -6.47 4.16 16.01
N LYS A 79 -6.44 2.83 16.12
CA LYS A 79 -5.22 2.02 16.11
C LYS A 79 -4.43 2.15 14.80
N HIS A 80 -5.14 2.39 13.68
CA HIS A 80 -4.55 2.43 12.34
C HIS A 80 -4.71 3.77 11.64
N ALA A 81 -5.09 4.82 12.38
CA ALA A 81 -5.40 6.12 11.79
C ALA A 81 -4.21 6.74 11.05
N LYS A 82 -2.99 6.38 11.42
CA LYS A 82 -1.76 6.90 10.82
C LYS A 82 -0.91 5.85 10.12
N LEU A 83 -1.45 4.63 9.93
CA LEU A 83 -0.71 3.58 9.24
C LEU A 83 -0.40 4.03 7.82
N PRO A 84 0.89 4.05 7.41
CA PRO A 84 1.26 4.43 6.05
C PRO A 84 0.55 3.57 5.01
N PHE A 85 -0.06 4.22 4.03
CA PHE A 85 -0.87 3.57 3.00
C PHE A 85 -0.58 4.20 1.66
N ILE A 86 -0.13 3.39 0.69
CA ILE A 86 0.11 3.83 -0.68
C ILE A 86 -0.93 3.16 -1.57
N MET A 87 -1.65 3.96 -2.35
CA MET A 87 -2.62 3.47 -3.31
C MET A 87 -1.96 3.29 -4.67
N VAL A 88 -2.17 2.13 -5.30
CA VAL A 88 -1.64 1.81 -6.63
C VAL A 88 -2.81 1.62 -7.58
N THR A 89 -2.84 2.33 -8.70
CA THR A 89 -3.98 2.28 -9.60
C THR A 89 -3.62 2.72 -11.02
N ALA A 90 -4.42 2.28 -11.99
CA ALA A 90 -4.39 2.81 -13.35
C ALA A 90 -5.16 4.13 -13.46
N GLU A 91 -5.93 4.51 -12.44
CA GLU A 91 -6.74 5.72 -12.43
C GLU A 91 -5.87 6.96 -12.18
N SER A 92 -5.95 7.92 -13.10
CA SER A 92 -5.23 9.19 -12.98
C SER A 92 -6.16 10.40 -12.89
N LYS A 93 -7.47 10.16 -12.77
CA LYS A 93 -8.44 11.26 -12.69
C LYS A 93 -8.21 12.09 -11.45
N THR A 94 -8.19 13.41 -11.62
CA THR A 94 -7.95 14.36 -10.53
C THR A 94 -8.92 14.16 -9.36
N GLU A 95 -10.18 13.93 -9.65
CA GLU A 95 -11.21 13.72 -8.63
C GLU A 95 -10.93 12.48 -7.77
N ASN A 96 -10.39 11.41 -8.35
CA ASN A 96 -10.03 10.21 -7.61
C ASN A 96 -8.80 10.44 -6.72
N VAL A 97 -7.82 11.18 -7.24
CA VAL A 97 -6.63 11.56 -6.46
C VAL A 97 -7.02 12.42 -5.26
N ILE A 98 -7.91 13.40 -5.48
CA ILE A 98 -8.42 14.26 -4.42
C ILE A 98 -9.18 13.45 -3.37
N ALA A 99 -10.06 12.53 -3.81
CA ALA A 99 -10.83 11.69 -2.90
C ALA A 99 -9.90 10.83 -2.03
N ALA A 100 -8.84 10.24 -2.60
CA ALA A 100 -7.87 9.44 -1.86
C ALA A 100 -7.13 10.30 -0.83
N LYS A 101 -6.75 11.51 -1.18
CA LYS A 101 -6.09 12.43 -0.24
C LYS A 101 -7.02 12.81 0.90
N GLN A 102 -8.27 13.09 0.62
CA GLN A 102 -9.27 13.40 1.65
C GLN A 102 -9.52 12.22 2.58
N ALA A 103 -9.43 10.99 2.06
CA ALA A 103 -9.57 9.77 2.85
C ALA A 103 -8.31 9.44 3.66
N GLY A 104 -7.20 10.17 3.46
CA GLY A 104 -5.99 10.01 4.25
C GLY A 104 -4.93 9.10 3.65
N VAL A 105 -4.89 8.95 2.31
CA VAL A 105 -3.82 8.19 1.66
C VAL A 105 -2.48 8.88 1.88
N SER A 106 -1.42 8.11 2.12
CA SER A 106 -0.08 8.67 2.34
C SER A 106 0.58 9.06 1.03
N ASN A 107 0.39 8.27 -0.03
CA ASN A 107 0.86 8.59 -1.36
C ASN A 107 0.11 7.73 -2.39
N TYR A 108 0.36 7.97 -3.67
CA TYR A 108 -0.41 7.44 -4.78
C TYR A 108 0.54 7.09 -5.92
N ILE A 109 0.41 5.90 -6.49
CA ILE A 109 1.24 5.44 -7.61
C ILE A 109 0.34 5.10 -8.79
N ILE A 110 0.66 5.62 -9.97
CA ILE A 110 -0.05 5.33 -11.21
C ILE A 110 0.63 4.19 -11.96
N LYS A 111 -0.14 3.19 -12.36
CA LYS A 111 0.36 2.09 -13.20
C LYS A 111 0.52 2.55 -14.66
N PRO A 112 1.52 2.09 -15.40
CA PRO A 112 2.61 1.21 -14.96
C PRO A 112 3.70 1.99 -14.22
N PHE A 113 4.44 1.32 -13.35
CA PHE A 113 5.54 1.92 -12.60
C PHE A 113 6.73 0.95 -12.54
N ASN A 114 7.88 1.48 -12.12
CA ASN A 114 9.11 0.68 -11.99
C ASN A 114 9.64 0.76 -10.55
N ALA A 115 10.77 0.07 -10.31
CA ALA A 115 11.38 0.04 -8.98
C ALA A 115 11.78 1.44 -8.49
N ALA A 116 12.28 2.29 -9.38
CA ALA A 116 12.69 3.66 -9.02
C ALA A 116 11.50 4.51 -8.56
N THR A 117 10.37 4.42 -9.27
CA THR A 117 9.14 5.12 -8.89
C THR A 117 8.62 4.62 -7.55
N LEU A 118 8.59 3.29 -7.37
CA LEU A 118 8.15 2.69 -6.12
C LEU A 118 9.01 3.14 -4.96
N LYS A 119 10.34 3.12 -5.13
CA LYS A 119 11.27 3.58 -4.10
C LYS A 119 11.03 5.05 -3.74
N THR A 120 10.89 5.92 -4.74
CA THR A 120 10.66 7.35 -4.52
C THR A 120 9.38 7.58 -3.70
N LYS A 121 8.30 6.88 -4.04
CA LYS A 121 7.02 7.02 -3.34
C LYS A 121 7.09 6.49 -1.92
N ILE A 122 7.73 5.35 -1.72
CA ILE A 122 7.92 4.80 -0.37
C ILE A 122 8.78 5.74 0.47
N ALA A 123 9.88 6.25 -0.10
CA ALA A 123 10.76 7.18 0.62
C ALA A 123 10.05 8.46 1.03
N SER A 124 9.12 8.95 0.20
CA SER A 124 8.35 10.15 0.53
C SER A 124 7.43 9.95 1.73
N VAL A 125 7.06 8.70 2.02
CA VAL A 125 6.15 8.34 3.13
C VAL A 125 6.94 7.89 4.36
N MET A 126 7.96 7.05 4.16
CA MET A 126 8.66 6.35 5.23
C MET A 126 10.02 6.97 5.58
N GLY A 127 10.54 7.84 4.73
CA GLY A 127 11.90 8.37 4.85
C GLY A 127 12.87 7.64 3.93
N PRO A 128 14.06 8.22 3.72
CA PRO A 128 15.05 7.66 2.79
C PRO A 128 15.53 6.26 3.22
N PHE A 129 15.82 5.44 2.25
CA PHE A 129 16.35 4.09 2.50
C PHE A 129 17.18 3.59 1.33
#